data_99a95c066ebb9232940f41b242ecc5e1
#
_entry.id   99a95c066ebb9232940f41b242ecc5e1
#
_cell.length_a   1.000
_cell.length_b   1.000
_cell.length_c   1.000
_cell.angle_alpha   90.00
_cell.angle_beta   90.00
_cell.angle_gamma   90.00
#
_symmetry.space_group_name_H-M   'P 1'
#
loop_
_entity.id
_entity.type
_entity.pdbx_description
1 polymer ?
#
loop_
_entity_poly.entity_id
_entity_poly.type
_entity_poly.pdbx_seq_one_letter_code
_entity_poly.pdbx_strand_id
1 'polypeptide(L)'
;MQNQIENTTGSLFGELWKDLSSEQFRDSVELFTKRAIANNFDLDWLKGKTCLDAGCGSGRYSVALAIHGAAKITAVDVSSTGLETARNNAKEFNQIQFQQASVLNLPFPDQSFDLVWCAGVLHHTDNFDKGLSELTRVLKPNGKLFLLVYGAGGLRWKVIKAARPIVADLGQTFIDRAIQQSGLPANNRKNYMDDLFVPVQELTRFTELNQKLIDLGYSSIDRWTGNTFDHENSPKDQLSDMLKLGEIAESAQSLATTKSETYHTELLKRTADMYINLIQEALSDPNLTSEQLKDITIGEGNLRLIATK
;
A
#
# COMPACT_ATOMS: atom_id res chain seq x y z
N MET A 1 -3.25 6.36 22.50
CA MET A 1 -2.33 5.70 21.56
C MET A 1 -2.99 5.42 20.21
N GLN A 2 -4.08 4.68 20.12
CA GLN A 2 -4.76 4.35 18.84
C GLN A 2 -5.04 5.59 17.97
N ASN A 3 -5.69 6.62 18.50
CA ASN A 3 -5.95 7.86 17.76
C ASN A 3 -4.67 8.58 17.29
N GLN A 4 -3.55 8.40 17.97
CA GLN A 4 -2.29 9.04 17.60
C GLN A 4 -1.66 8.35 16.38
N ILE A 5 -1.67 7.01 16.33
CA ILE A 5 -1.19 6.24 15.18
C ILE A 5 -2.01 6.57 13.94
N GLU A 6 -3.35 6.50 14.04
CA GLU A 6 -4.25 6.82 12.94
C GLU A 6 -4.07 8.26 12.44
N ASN A 7 -3.92 9.24 13.35
CA ASN A 7 -3.69 10.63 12.99
C ASN A 7 -2.36 10.82 12.26
N THR A 8 -1.28 10.18 12.76
CA THR A 8 0.04 10.29 12.12
C THR A 8 0.01 9.62 10.74
N THR A 9 -0.55 8.42 10.63
CA THR A 9 -0.71 7.70 9.36
C THR A 9 -1.57 8.51 8.39
N GLY A 10 -2.73 9.01 8.84
CA GLY A 10 -3.63 9.81 8.03
C GLY A 10 -3.01 11.13 7.56
N SER A 11 -2.19 11.78 8.40
CA SER A 11 -1.46 13.00 8.02
C SER A 11 -0.40 12.71 6.96
N LEU A 12 0.41 11.65 7.16
CA LEU A 12 1.44 11.25 6.20
C LEU A 12 0.82 10.97 4.82
N PHE A 13 -0.16 10.09 4.75
CA PHE A 13 -0.80 9.74 3.48
C PHE A 13 -1.61 10.88 2.89
N GLY A 14 -2.30 11.68 3.71
CA GLY A 14 -3.04 12.85 3.26
C GLY A 14 -2.14 13.83 2.49
N GLU A 15 -0.94 14.12 2.97
CA GLU A 15 0.02 14.97 2.29
C GLU A 15 0.59 14.30 1.02
N LEU A 16 0.94 13.02 1.10
CA LEU A 16 1.49 12.29 -0.05
C LEU A 16 0.50 12.15 -1.23
N TRP A 17 -0.82 12.19 -0.97
CA TRP A 17 -1.83 12.09 -2.03
C TRP A 17 -2.21 13.42 -2.66
N LYS A 18 -1.86 14.57 -2.07
CA LYS A 18 -2.13 15.90 -2.65
C LYS A 18 -1.39 16.16 -3.95
N ASP A 19 -0.18 15.62 -4.09
CA ASP A 19 0.76 15.96 -5.14
C ASP A 19 0.53 15.17 -6.45
N LEU A 20 -0.54 14.38 -6.55
CA LEU A 20 -0.86 13.64 -7.77
C LEU A 20 -1.39 14.60 -8.85
N SER A 21 -0.75 14.59 -10.02
CA SER A 21 -1.32 15.25 -11.20
C SER A 21 -2.63 14.57 -11.64
N SER A 22 -3.46 15.30 -12.38
CA SER A 22 -4.70 14.74 -12.94
C SER A 22 -4.44 13.54 -13.87
N GLU A 23 -3.31 13.48 -14.53
CA GLU A 23 -2.88 12.35 -15.36
C GLU A 23 -2.55 11.14 -14.50
N GLN A 24 -1.68 11.31 -13.51
CA GLN A 24 -1.32 10.26 -12.56
C GLN A 24 -2.54 9.70 -11.82
N PHE A 25 -3.50 10.54 -11.48
CA PHE A 25 -4.75 10.10 -10.88
C PHE A 25 -5.55 9.23 -11.85
N ARG A 26 -5.75 9.66 -13.12
CA ARG A 26 -6.44 8.86 -14.14
C ARG A 26 -5.77 7.51 -14.35
N ASP A 27 -4.43 7.49 -14.49
CA ASP A 27 -3.66 6.25 -14.64
C ASP A 27 -3.88 5.29 -13.47
N SER A 28 -3.96 5.84 -12.24
CA SER A 28 -4.22 5.05 -11.04
C SER A 28 -5.64 4.47 -10.98
N VAL A 29 -6.62 5.18 -11.54
CA VAL A 29 -8.01 4.69 -11.72
C VAL A 29 -8.04 3.58 -12.77
N GLU A 30 -7.37 3.78 -13.91
CA GLU A 30 -7.30 2.79 -14.99
C GLU A 30 -6.59 1.49 -14.56
N LEU A 31 -5.62 1.60 -13.67
CA LEU A 31 -4.92 0.46 -13.09
C LEU A 31 -5.85 -0.51 -12.36
N PHE A 32 -6.93 -0.02 -11.75
CA PHE A 32 -7.99 -0.89 -11.19
C PHE A 32 -8.56 -1.82 -12.26
N THR A 33 -8.98 -1.25 -13.39
CA THR A 33 -9.56 -2.01 -14.50
C THR A 33 -8.58 -3.03 -15.06
N LYS A 34 -7.33 -2.63 -15.27
CA LYS A 34 -6.26 -3.54 -15.75
C LYS A 34 -6.05 -4.72 -14.80
N ARG A 35 -6.00 -4.46 -13.49
CA ARG A 35 -5.85 -5.49 -12.46
C ARG A 35 -7.04 -6.42 -12.39
N ALA A 36 -8.25 -5.88 -12.44
CA ALA A 36 -9.49 -6.66 -12.44
C ALA A 36 -9.53 -7.64 -13.62
N ILE A 37 -9.27 -7.17 -14.83
CA ILE A 37 -9.24 -7.99 -16.06
C ILE A 37 -8.14 -9.07 -15.97
N ALA A 38 -6.93 -8.70 -15.56
CA ALA A 38 -5.80 -9.63 -15.43
C ALA A 38 -6.05 -10.77 -14.41
N ASN A 39 -7.00 -10.59 -13.51
CA ASN A 39 -7.38 -11.58 -12.50
C ASN A 39 -8.81 -12.13 -12.69
N ASN A 40 -9.37 -12.00 -13.88
CA ASN A 40 -10.70 -12.51 -14.25
C ASN A 40 -11.82 -12.04 -13.33
N PHE A 41 -11.71 -10.85 -12.74
CA PHE A 41 -12.79 -10.27 -11.97
C PHE A 41 -13.87 -9.73 -12.91
N ASP A 42 -15.08 -10.19 -12.71
CA ASP A 42 -16.24 -9.73 -13.48
C ASP A 42 -16.61 -8.29 -13.08
N LEU A 43 -16.20 -7.33 -13.90
CA LEU A 43 -16.49 -5.91 -13.68
C LEU A 43 -17.99 -5.61 -13.81
N ASP A 44 -18.75 -6.37 -14.60
CA ASP A 44 -20.19 -6.22 -14.73
C ASP A 44 -20.92 -6.60 -13.44
N TRP A 45 -20.32 -7.42 -12.59
CA TRP A 45 -20.84 -7.73 -11.25
C TRP A 45 -20.99 -6.47 -10.38
N LEU A 46 -20.22 -5.40 -10.62
CA LEU A 46 -20.30 -4.14 -9.88
C LEU A 46 -21.59 -3.35 -10.16
N LYS A 47 -22.25 -3.59 -11.28
CA LYS A 47 -23.45 -2.84 -11.68
C LYS A 47 -24.56 -2.96 -10.64
N GLY A 48 -25.02 -1.81 -10.16
CA GLY A 48 -26.09 -1.73 -9.16
C GLY A 48 -25.68 -2.06 -7.72
N LYS A 49 -24.40 -2.36 -7.44
CA LYS A 49 -23.92 -2.73 -6.10
C LYS A 49 -23.75 -1.52 -5.19
N THR A 50 -23.89 -1.78 -3.90
CA THR A 50 -23.51 -0.85 -2.81
C THR A 50 -22.13 -1.21 -2.32
N CYS A 51 -21.17 -0.29 -2.45
CA CYS A 51 -19.76 -0.53 -2.19
C CYS A 51 -19.24 0.34 -1.04
N LEU A 52 -18.30 -0.20 -0.28
CA LEU A 52 -17.45 0.54 0.68
C LEU A 52 -16.03 0.58 0.12
N ASP A 53 -15.45 1.77 0.02
CA ASP A 53 -14.02 1.99 -0.19
C ASP A 53 -13.41 2.39 1.15
N ALA A 54 -12.77 1.42 1.81
CA ALA A 54 -12.27 1.53 3.17
C ALA A 54 -10.79 1.94 3.18
N GLY A 55 -10.51 3.20 3.57
CA GLY A 55 -9.22 3.86 3.42
C GLY A 55 -9.04 4.38 1.99
N CYS A 56 -9.96 5.24 1.56
CA CYS A 56 -10.07 5.64 0.16
C CYS A 56 -8.94 6.56 -0.33
N GLY A 57 -8.18 7.19 0.57
CA GLY A 57 -7.10 8.12 0.24
C GLY A 57 -7.57 9.21 -0.72
N SER A 58 -6.98 9.27 -1.92
CA SER A 58 -7.36 10.23 -2.99
C SER A 58 -8.64 9.88 -3.75
N GLY A 59 -9.35 8.79 -3.41
CA GLY A 59 -10.61 8.38 -4.03
C GLY A 59 -10.48 7.58 -5.34
N ARG A 60 -9.28 7.14 -5.72
CA ARG A 60 -9.05 6.43 -6.99
C ARG A 60 -9.92 5.18 -7.17
N TYR A 61 -10.05 4.38 -6.11
CA TYR A 61 -10.89 3.17 -6.17
C TYR A 61 -12.37 3.50 -6.12
N SER A 62 -12.77 4.53 -5.36
CA SER A 62 -14.15 5.04 -5.37
C SER A 62 -14.59 5.45 -6.78
N VAL A 63 -13.73 6.20 -7.49
CA VAL A 63 -13.99 6.61 -8.89
C VAL A 63 -14.01 5.40 -9.82
N ALA A 64 -13.08 4.47 -9.67
CA ALA A 64 -13.07 3.23 -10.48
C ALA A 64 -14.37 2.41 -10.30
N LEU A 65 -14.82 2.22 -9.06
CA LEU A 65 -16.08 1.53 -8.77
C LEU A 65 -17.29 2.24 -9.39
N ALA A 66 -17.29 3.59 -9.37
CA ALA A 66 -18.36 4.39 -9.98
C ALA A 66 -18.38 4.25 -11.52
N ILE A 67 -17.22 4.28 -12.18
CA ILE A 67 -17.08 4.07 -13.63
C ILE A 67 -17.63 2.70 -14.04
N HIS A 68 -17.43 1.66 -13.21
CA HIS A 68 -17.92 0.31 -13.47
C HIS A 68 -19.36 0.05 -13.00
N GLY A 69 -20.11 1.11 -12.66
CA GLY A 69 -21.56 1.04 -12.48
C GLY A 69 -22.04 0.70 -11.07
N ALA A 70 -21.19 0.81 -10.05
CA ALA A 70 -21.66 0.74 -8.67
C ALA A 70 -22.73 1.82 -8.42
N ALA A 71 -23.85 1.42 -7.85
CA ALA A 71 -24.99 2.34 -7.65
C ALA A 71 -24.77 3.32 -6.50
N LYS A 72 -24.06 2.87 -5.46
CA LYS A 72 -23.73 3.69 -4.29
C LYS A 72 -22.35 3.31 -3.78
N ILE A 73 -21.52 4.30 -3.57
CA ILE A 73 -20.18 4.12 -2.98
C ILE A 73 -20.09 4.97 -1.73
N THR A 74 -19.73 4.34 -0.62
CA THR A 74 -19.34 5.04 0.60
C THR A 74 -17.82 4.93 0.70
N ALA A 75 -17.14 6.08 0.73
CA ALA A 75 -15.69 6.17 0.80
C ALA A 75 -15.28 6.68 2.19
N VAL A 76 -14.49 5.94 2.92
CA VAL A 76 -14.05 6.34 4.26
C VAL A 76 -12.53 6.43 4.33
N ASP A 77 -12.05 7.42 5.08
CA ASP A 77 -10.64 7.58 5.42
C ASP A 77 -10.52 8.28 6.78
N VAL A 78 -9.43 8.06 7.49
CA VAL A 78 -9.12 8.80 8.73
C VAL A 78 -8.58 10.20 8.43
N SER A 79 -8.01 10.41 7.24
CA SER A 79 -7.41 11.68 6.79
C SER A 79 -8.47 12.63 6.25
N SER A 80 -8.70 13.75 6.94
CA SER A 80 -9.54 14.83 6.41
C SER A 80 -8.98 15.43 5.12
N THR A 81 -7.65 15.55 5.03
CA THR A 81 -6.93 16.02 3.84
C THR A 81 -7.08 15.07 2.67
N GLY A 82 -6.94 13.75 2.91
CA GLY A 82 -7.20 12.72 1.89
C GLY A 82 -8.62 12.79 1.35
N LEU A 83 -9.61 12.94 2.25
CA LEU A 83 -11.02 13.08 1.88
C LEU A 83 -11.33 14.35 1.08
N GLU A 84 -10.65 15.46 1.37
CA GLU A 84 -10.79 16.68 0.56
C GLU A 84 -10.28 16.46 -0.86
N THR A 85 -9.10 15.86 -1.00
CA THR A 85 -8.53 15.47 -2.30
C THR A 85 -9.47 14.51 -3.05
N ALA A 86 -10.01 13.50 -2.35
CA ALA A 86 -10.94 12.54 -2.93
C ALA A 86 -12.23 13.18 -3.45
N ARG A 87 -12.82 14.12 -2.68
CA ARG A 87 -14.01 14.87 -3.12
C ARG A 87 -13.74 15.66 -4.39
N ASN A 88 -12.58 16.32 -4.47
CA ASN A 88 -12.19 17.09 -5.65
C ASN A 88 -12.01 16.18 -6.88
N ASN A 89 -11.38 15.02 -6.71
CA ASN A 89 -11.16 14.06 -7.78
C ASN A 89 -12.46 13.38 -8.27
N ALA A 90 -13.43 13.24 -7.39
CA ALA A 90 -14.68 12.53 -7.65
C ALA A 90 -15.89 13.46 -7.87
N LYS A 91 -15.69 14.76 -8.08
CA LYS A 91 -16.77 15.77 -8.16
C LYS A 91 -17.86 15.49 -9.22
N GLU A 92 -17.54 14.69 -10.22
CA GLU A 92 -18.46 14.32 -11.30
C GLU A 92 -19.30 13.07 -10.97
N PHE A 93 -19.05 12.40 -9.84
CA PHE A 93 -19.66 11.13 -9.44
C PHE A 93 -20.61 11.31 -8.24
N ASN A 94 -21.85 11.67 -8.47
CA ASN A 94 -22.84 11.95 -7.42
C ASN A 94 -23.17 10.72 -6.54
N GLN A 95 -22.87 9.49 -6.99
CA GLN A 95 -23.10 8.25 -6.25
C GLN A 95 -22.03 7.97 -5.19
N ILE A 96 -20.96 8.80 -5.08
CA ILE A 96 -19.90 8.64 -4.09
C ILE A 96 -20.16 9.57 -2.91
N GLN A 97 -20.19 8.99 -1.70
CA GLN A 97 -20.31 9.72 -0.44
C GLN A 97 -19.04 9.54 0.37
N PHE A 98 -18.48 10.64 0.89
CA PHE A 98 -17.24 10.65 1.66
C PHE A 98 -17.51 10.91 3.13
N GLN A 99 -16.98 10.06 4.02
CA GLN A 99 -17.12 10.17 5.46
C GLN A 99 -15.78 9.93 6.16
N GLN A 100 -15.44 10.74 7.16
CA GLN A 100 -14.28 10.48 7.99
C GLN A 100 -14.60 9.36 8.97
N ALA A 101 -13.88 8.25 8.88
CA ALA A 101 -14.03 7.11 9.78
C ALA A 101 -12.77 6.25 9.80
N SER A 102 -12.56 5.53 10.91
CA SER A 102 -11.53 4.50 11.04
C SER A 102 -12.06 3.15 10.57
N VAL A 103 -11.21 2.40 9.85
CA VAL A 103 -11.50 1.01 9.49
C VAL A 103 -11.54 0.07 10.71
N LEU A 104 -11.03 0.53 11.85
CA LEU A 104 -11.10 -0.20 13.13
C LEU A 104 -12.43 -0.03 13.87
N ASN A 105 -13.29 0.89 13.42
CA ASN A 105 -14.60 1.14 13.98
C ASN A 105 -15.51 1.80 12.93
N LEU A 106 -16.03 1.00 12.01
CA LEU A 106 -16.85 1.48 10.90
C LEU A 106 -18.25 1.86 11.39
N PRO A 107 -18.73 3.10 11.13
CA PRO A 107 -20.02 3.59 11.63
C PRO A 107 -21.21 3.11 10.75
N PHE A 108 -21.19 1.85 10.38
CA PHE A 108 -22.22 1.24 9.53
C PHE A 108 -22.80 0.01 10.20
N PRO A 109 -24.10 -0.28 9.96
CA PRO A 109 -24.72 -1.53 10.41
C PRO A 109 -24.02 -2.74 9.79
N ASP A 110 -24.22 -3.89 10.41
CA ASP A 110 -23.81 -5.17 9.86
C ASP A 110 -24.44 -5.38 8.48
N GLN A 111 -23.74 -6.10 7.60
CA GLN A 111 -24.26 -6.53 6.31
C GLN A 111 -24.81 -5.38 5.44
N SER A 112 -24.10 -4.26 5.38
CA SER A 112 -24.50 -3.05 4.66
C SER A 112 -24.06 -3.03 3.19
N PHE A 113 -22.93 -3.69 2.86
CA PHE A 113 -22.27 -3.54 1.57
C PHE A 113 -22.20 -4.86 0.80
N ASP A 114 -22.36 -4.78 -0.51
CA ASP A 114 -22.16 -5.91 -1.44
C ASP A 114 -20.67 -6.14 -1.73
N LEU A 115 -19.87 -5.03 -1.74
CA LEU A 115 -18.42 -5.03 -1.87
C LEU A 115 -17.79 -4.17 -0.79
N VAL A 116 -16.75 -4.69 -0.16
CA VAL A 116 -15.82 -3.90 0.64
C VAL A 116 -14.46 -3.93 -0.05
N TRP A 117 -13.97 -2.75 -0.42
CA TRP A 117 -12.65 -2.58 -1.03
C TRP A 117 -11.71 -1.94 -0.02
N CYS A 118 -10.65 -2.66 0.36
CA CYS A 118 -9.66 -2.17 1.32
C CYS A 118 -8.25 -2.41 0.76
N ALA A 119 -7.65 -1.37 0.21
CA ALA A 119 -6.41 -1.49 -0.52
C ALA A 119 -5.30 -0.62 0.07
N GLY A 120 -4.31 -1.24 0.70
CA GLY A 120 -3.15 -0.53 1.26
C GLY A 120 -3.44 0.12 2.61
N VAL A 121 -4.26 -0.51 3.47
CA VAL A 121 -4.75 0.14 4.71
C VAL A 121 -4.47 -0.70 5.95
N LEU A 122 -4.94 -1.94 6.02
CA LEU A 122 -4.94 -2.72 7.27
C LEU A 122 -3.55 -2.89 7.88
N HIS A 123 -2.53 -3.07 7.06
CA HIS A 123 -1.15 -3.24 7.50
C HIS A 123 -0.50 -1.96 8.06
N HIS A 124 -1.23 -0.83 8.03
CA HIS A 124 -0.84 0.44 8.65
C HIS A 124 -1.70 0.77 9.89
N THR A 125 -2.55 -0.16 10.31
CA THR A 125 -3.35 0.00 11.54
C THR A 125 -2.66 -0.63 12.75
N ASP A 126 -3.00 -0.20 13.93
CA ASP A 126 -2.49 -0.79 15.18
C ASP A 126 -3.17 -2.11 15.56
N ASN A 127 -4.20 -2.51 14.82
CA ASN A 127 -4.93 -3.75 15.05
C ASN A 127 -5.54 -4.31 13.75
N PHE A 128 -4.71 -5.06 13.03
CA PHE A 128 -5.07 -5.69 11.77
C PHE A 128 -6.34 -6.56 11.89
N ASP A 129 -6.40 -7.42 12.92
CA ASP A 129 -7.49 -8.37 13.09
C ASP A 129 -8.82 -7.69 13.40
N LYS A 130 -8.78 -6.61 14.18
CA LYS A 130 -9.97 -5.79 14.44
C LYS A 130 -10.47 -5.13 13.14
N GLY A 131 -9.57 -4.55 12.35
CA GLY A 131 -9.93 -3.97 11.06
C GLY A 131 -10.54 -5.02 10.13
N LEU A 132 -9.92 -6.19 10.01
CA LEU A 132 -10.43 -7.28 9.18
C LEU A 132 -11.82 -7.75 9.65
N SER A 133 -12.04 -7.83 10.97
CA SER A 133 -13.34 -8.17 11.56
C SER A 133 -14.41 -7.11 11.25
N GLU A 134 -14.09 -5.82 11.31
CA GLU A 134 -15.00 -4.73 10.97
C GLU A 134 -15.39 -4.72 9.48
N LEU A 135 -14.40 -4.92 8.57
CA LEU A 135 -14.67 -5.07 7.14
C LEU A 135 -15.60 -6.27 6.88
N THR A 136 -15.38 -7.39 7.59
CA THR A 136 -16.22 -8.59 7.48
C THR A 136 -17.61 -8.37 8.05
N ARG A 137 -17.75 -7.63 9.16
CA ARG A 137 -19.02 -7.33 9.81
C ARG A 137 -19.96 -6.56 8.88
N VAL A 138 -19.44 -5.51 8.22
CA VAL A 138 -20.24 -4.65 7.34
C VAL A 138 -20.51 -5.26 5.97
N LEU A 139 -19.85 -6.37 5.61
CA LEU A 139 -20.05 -7.09 4.37
C LEU A 139 -21.28 -8.01 4.45
N LYS A 140 -22.14 -7.96 3.43
CA LYS A 140 -23.31 -8.83 3.30
C LYS A 140 -22.92 -10.29 3.11
N PRO A 141 -23.79 -11.26 3.44
CA PRO A 141 -23.68 -12.64 2.94
C PRO A 141 -23.57 -12.67 1.42
N ASN A 142 -22.69 -13.51 0.89
CA ASN A 142 -22.31 -13.56 -0.55
C ASN A 142 -21.71 -12.26 -1.10
N GLY A 143 -21.37 -11.31 -0.24
CA GLY A 143 -20.61 -10.12 -0.59
C GLY A 143 -19.13 -10.43 -0.82
N LYS A 144 -18.43 -9.50 -1.46
CA LYS A 144 -17.00 -9.64 -1.80
C LYS A 144 -16.14 -8.67 -1.00
N LEU A 145 -15.03 -9.16 -0.46
CA LEU A 145 -13.98 -8.36 0.16
C LEU A 145 -12.75 -8.36 -0.73
N PHE A 146 -12.31 -7.20 -1.20
CA PHE A 146 -10.98 -7.05 -1.77
C PHE A 146 -10.01 -6.56 -0.71
N LEU A 147 -8.85 -7.21 -0.63
CA LEU A 147 -7.74 -6.78 0.22
C LEU A 147 -6.47 -6.60 -0.61
N LEU A 148 -5.74 -5.52 -0.31
CA LEU A 148 -4.33 -5.37 -0.63
C LEU A 148 -3.59 -5.07 0.66
N VAL A 149 -2.64 -5.94 1.02
CA VAL A 149 -1.76 -5.77 2.19
C VAL A 149 -0.33 -6.14 1.85
N TYR A 150 0.63 -5.70 2.65
CA TYR A 150 2.03 -6.03 2.44
C TYR A 150 2.33 -7.46 2.87
N GLY A 151 2.88 -8.24 1.94
CA GLY A 151 3.31 -9.61 2.20
C GLY A 151 4.68 -9.68 2.86
N ALA A 152 4.86 -10.69 3.71
CA ALA A 152 6.09 -10.93 4.43
C ALA A 152 7.19 -11.53 3.53
N GLY A 153 8.44 -11.45 3.99
CA GLY A 153 9.60 -12.03 3.32
C GLY A 153 10.34 -11.03 2.42
N GLY A 154 11.32 -11.57 1.67
CA GLY A 154 12.13 -10.80 0.75
C GLY A 154 13.15 -9.86 1.39
N LEU A 155 14.17 -9.51 0.60
CA LEU A 155 15.24 -8.58 1.04
C LEU A 155 14.73 -7.14 1.16
N ARG A 156 13.72 -6.76 0.36
CA ARG A 156 13.12 -5.42 0.41
C ARG A 156 12.73 -5.02 1.83
N TRP A 157 11.89 -5.83 2.47
CA TRP A 157 11.39 -5.49 3.81
C TRP A 157 12.48 -5.55 4.87
N LYS A 158 13.50 -6.38 4.66
CA LYS A 158 14.67 -6.43 5.56
C LYS A 158 15.47 -5.13 5.51
N VAL A 159 15.74 -4.59 4.31
CA VAL A 159 16.46 -3.32 4.20
C VAL A 159 15.64 -2.16 4.72
N ILE A 160 14.34 -2.09 4.40
CA ILE A 160 13.44 -1.05 4.93
C ILE A 160 13.43 -1.08 6.46
N LYS A 161 13.26 -2.26 7.05
CA LYS A 161 13.28 -2.43 8.51
C LYS A 161 14.62 -2.01 9.14
N ALA A 162 15.73 -2.28 8.46
CA ALA A 162 17.06 -1.85 8.92
C ALA A 162 17.28 -0.34 8.77
N ALA A 163 16.73 0.28 7.71
CA ALA A 163 16.87 1.71 7.45
C ALA A 163 15.98 2.58 8.37
N ARG A 164 14.79 2.11 8.77
CA ARG A 164 13.82 2.89 9.56
C ARG A 164 14.40 3.55 10.84
N PRO A 165 15.13 2.87 11.74
CA PRO A 165 15.72 3.53 12.89
C PRO A 165 16.75 4.59 12.49
N ILE A 166 17.54 4.35 11.43
CA ILE A 166 18.56 5.30 10.96
C ILE A 166 17.90 6.58 10.43
N VAL A 167 16.87 6.45 9.61
CA VAL A 167 16.17 7.61 9.05
C VAL A 167 15.33 8.34 10.10
N ALA A 168 14.86 7.65 11.15
CA ALA A 168 14.19 8.29 12.28
C ALA A 168 15.11 9.27 13.00
N ASP A 169 16.39 8.92 13.18
CA ASP A 169 17.40 9.80 13.79
C ASP A 169 17.78 11.00 12.90
N LEU A 170 17.67 10.85 11.57
CA LEU A 170 17.86 11.95 10.61
C LEU A 170 16.62 12.86 10.51
N GLY A 171 15.45 12.30 10.74
CA GLY A 171 14.17 13.00 10.68
C GLY A 171 13.56 13.06 9.28
N GLN A 172 12.22 13.09 9.27
CA GLN A 172 11.40 13.03 8.05
C GLN A 172 11.73 14.14 7.04
N THR A 173 11.86 15.38 7.52
CA THR A 173 12.16 16.53 6.66
C THR A 173 13.53 16.43 5.99
N PHE A 174 14.53 15.89 6.71
CA PHE A 174 15.88 15.68 6.16
C PHE A 174 15.84 14.65 5.02
N ILE A 175 15.23 13.51 5.26
CA ILE A 175 15.10 12.44 4.26
C ILE A 175 14.24 12.88 3.07
N ASP A 176 13.16 13.61 3.29
CA ASP A 176 12.35 14.16 2.19
C ASP A 176 13.17 15.08 1.27
N ARG A 177 14.04 15.93 1.84
CA ARG A 177 14.99 16.75 1.07
C ARG A 177 15.98 15.87 0.30
N ALA A 178 16.50 14.80 0.91
CA ALA A 178 17.42 13.88 0.24
C ALA A 178 16.74 13.17 -0.95
N ILE A 179 15.48 12.75 -0.81
CA ILE A 179 14.69 12.16 -1.90
C ILE A 179 14.47 13.19 -3.02
N GLN A 180 14.14 14.43 -2.70
CA GLN A 180 13.98 15.49 -3.72
C GLN A 180 15.29 15.77 -4.45
N GLN A 181 16.42 15.80 -3.73
CA GLN A 181 17.73 16.06 -4.30
C GLN A 181 18.27 14.89 -5.14
N SER A 182 17.87 13.66 -4.86
CA SER A 182 18.28 12.49 -5.65
C SER A 182 17.79 12.51 -7.10
N GLY A 183 16.86 13.40 -7.44
CA GLY A 183 16.30 13.51 -8.80
C GLY A 183 15.31 12.39 -9.14
N LEU A 184 14.92 11.57 -8.18
CA LEU A 184 13.95 10.50 -8.40
C LEU A 184 12.56 11.07 -8.74
N PRO A 185 11.79 10.37 -9.60
CA PRO A 185 10.42 10.76 -9.92
C PRO A 185 9.54 10.92 -8.68
N ALA A 186 8.57 11.83 -8.71
CA ALA A 186 7.69 12.15 -7.58
C ALA A 186 6.96 10.91 -7.00
N ASN A 187 6.63 9.93 -7.84
CA ASN A 187 6.02 8.67 -7.37
C ASN A 187 6.94 7.89 -6.43
N ASN A 188 8.26 7.97 -6.61
CA ASN A 188 9.21 7.31 -5.73
C ASN A 188 9.24 7.95 -4.34
N ARG A 189 9.14 9.28 -4.26
CA ARG A 189 9.04 10.02 -3.00
C ARG A 189 7.96 9.43 -2.10
N LYS A 190 6.75 9.22 -2.66
CA LYS A 190 5.63 8.67 -1.91
C LYS A 190 5.94 7.28 -1.35
N ASN A 191 6.46 6.38 -2.19
CA ASN A 191 6.75 5.01 -1.77
C ASN A 191 7.80 4.96 -0.66
N TYR A 192 8.88 5.74 -0.78
CA TYR A 192 9.93 5.76 0.26
C TYR A 192 9.49 6.45 1.54
N MET A 193 8.67 7.51 1.46
CA MET A 193 8.14 8.16 2.66
C MET A 193 7.18 7.22 3.41
N ASP A 194 6.35 6.46 2.70
CA ASP A 194 5.52 5.41 3.27
C ASP A 194 6.40 4.33 3.92
N ASP A 195 7.25 3.68 3.15
CA ASP A 195 8.08 2.56 3.62
C ASP A 195 8.93 2.93 4.85
N LEU A 196 9.46 4.15 4.91
CA LEU A 196 10.41 4.57 5.94
C LEU A 196 9.76 5.21 7.17
N PHE A 197 8.60 5.88 7.04
CA PHE A 197 8.06 6.73 8.11
C PHE A 197 6.65 6.38 8.58
N VAL A 198 5.92 5.49 7.90
CA VAL A 198 4.61 5.07 8.42
C VAL A 198 4.77 4.46 9.82
N PRO A 199 3.94 4.86 10.81
CA PRO A 199 4.11 4.40 12.19
C PRO A 199 4.03 2.89 12.35
N VAL A 200 3.09 2.25 11.66
CA VAL A 200 2.85 0.80 11.71
C VAL A 200 3.00 0.21 10.32
N GLN A 201 3.72 -0.90 10.24
CA GLN A 201 3.90 -1.69 9.04
C GLN A 201 3.88 -3.17 9.41
N GLU A 202 2.71 -3.77 9.29
CA GLU A 202 2.50 -5.20 9.53
C GLU A 202 2.67 -5.97 8.23
N LEU A 203 3.55 -6.97 8.27
CA LEU A 203 3.80 -7.86 7.13
C LEU A 203 3.17 -9.20 7.42
N THR A 204 2.31 -9.68 6.52
CA THR A 204 1.61 -10.96 6.72
C THR A 204 1.98 -11.98 5.64
N ARG A 205 1.84 -13.28 5.96
CA ARG A 205 1.95 -14.35 4.97
C ARG A 205 0.58 -14.67 4.39
N PHE A 206 0.56 -15.07 3.12
CA PHE A 206 -0.72 -15.46 2.49
C PHE A 206 -1.40 -16.60 3.24
N THR A 207 -0.63 -17.58 3.73
CA THR A 207 -1.17 -18.71 4.51
C THR A 207 -1.87 -18.25 5.80
N GLU A 208 -1.30 -17.28 6.50
CA GLU A 208 -1.88 -16.69 7.72
C GLU A 208 -3.14 -15.89 7.42
N LEU A 209 -3.09 -15.04 6.38
CA LEU A 209 -4.23 -14.24 5.95
C LEU A 209 -5.38 -15.12 5.46
N ASN A 210 -5.07 -16.16 4.69
CA ASN A 210 -6.04 -17.13 4.20
C ASN A 210 -6.76 -17.84 5.36
N GLN A 211 -6.01 -18.28 6.38
CA GLN A 211 -6.62 -18.92 7.54
C GLN A 211 -7.53 -17.94 8.31
N LYS A 212 -7.09 -16.71 8.54
CA LYS A 212 -7.93 -15.68 9.17
C LYS A 212 -9.25 -15.46 8.41
N LEU A 213 -9.22 -15.45 7.08
CA LEU A 213 -10.42 -15.29 6.27
C LEU A 213 -11.34 -16.52 6.36
N ILE A 214 -10.80 -17.73 6.35
CA ILE A 214 -11.58 -18.95 6.58
C ILE A 214 -12.26 -18.91 7.95
N ASP A 215 -11.54 -18.54 9.00
CA ASP A 215 -12.06 -18.44 10.37
C ASP A 215 -13.18 -17.38 10.50
N LEU A 216 -13.15 -16.33 9.65
CA LEU A 216 -14.18 -15.31 9.54
C LEU A 216 -15.36 -15.71 8.64
N GLY A 217 -15.36 -16.92 8.06
CA GLY A 217 -16.47 -17.48 7.32
C GLY A 217 -16.48 -17.18 5.83
N TYR A 218 -15.35 -16.80 5.24
CA TYR A 218 -15.24 -16.64 3.78
C TYR A 218 -15.22 -18.00 3.08
N SER A 219 -16.05 -18.15 2.04
CA SER A 219 -16.25 -19.41 1.30
C SER A 219 -15.30 -19.59 0.12
N SER A 220 -14.80 -18.49 -0.47
CA SER A 220 -13.73 -18.51 -1.48
C SER A 220 -12.74 -17.40 -1.25
N ILE A 221 -11.48 -17.66 -1.57
CA ILE A 221 -10.36 -16.69 -1.43
C ILE A 221 -9.49 -16.84 -2.68
N ASP A 222 -9.60 -15.85 -3.58
CA ASP A 222 -8.90 -15.86 -4.85
C ASP A 222 -7.75 -14.85 -4.80
N ARG A 223 -6.50 -15.34 -4.81
CA ARG A 223 -5.31 -14.48 -4.86
C ARG A 223 -5.16 -13.88 -6.25
N TRP A 224 -5.00 -12.56 -6.30
CA TRP A 224 -4.75 -11.85 -7.54
C TRP A 224 -3.26 -11.89 -7.88
N THR A 225 -2.88 -12.78 -8.79
CA THR A 225 -1.50 -13.02 -9.24
C THR A 225 -1.25 -12.64 -10.70
N GLY A 226 -2.29 -12.29 -11.44
CA GLY A 226 -2.22 -11.92 -12.86
C GLY A 226 -1.59 -10.56 -13.15
N ASN A 227 -1.12 -9.85 -12.12
CA ASN A 227 -0.57 -8.49 -12.23
C ASN A 227 0.91 -8.50 -12.67
N THR A 228 1.21 -9.10 -13.82
CA THR A 228 2.59 -9.19 -14.35
C THR A 228 3.20 -7.83 -14.69
N PHE A 229 2.37 -6.80 -14.79
CA PHE A 229 2.77 -5.40 -15.03
C PHE A 229 3.06 -4.62 -13.74
N ASP A 230 2.80 -5.18 -12.56
CA ASP A 230 3.19 -4.57 -11.30
C ASP A 230 4.69 -4.78 -11.05
N HIS A 231 5.45 -3.69 -10.98
CA HIS A 231 6.92 -3.68 -10.85
C HIS A 231 7.45 -4.50 -9.67
N GLU A 232 6.69 -4.58 -8.59
CA GLU A 232 7.04 -5.33 -7.39
C GLU A 232 7.08 -6.85 -7.55
N ASN A 233 6.75 -7.37 -8.73
CA ASN A 233 6.71 -8.81 -9.01
C ASN A 233 7.98 -9.36 -9.68
N SER A 234 8.97 -8.51 -9.97
CA SER A 234 10.21 -8.89 -10.62
C SER A 234 11.41 -8.72 -9.69
N PRO A 235 12.29 -9.73 -9.53
CA PRO A 235 13.55 -9.59 -8.79
C PRO A 235 14.45 -8.46 -9.32
N LYS A 236 14.43 -8.19 -10.63
CA LYS A 236 15.18 -7.09 -11.26
C LYS A 236 14.61 -5.72 -10.87
N ASP A 237 13.30 -5.61 -10.76
CA ASP A 237 12.65 -4.38 -10.31
C ASP A 237 12.95 -4.11 -8.83
N GLN A 238 13.06 -5.16 -8.01
CA GLN A 238 13.51 -5.01 -6.61
C GLN A 238 14.93 -4.48 -6.52
N LEU A 239 15.85 -4.96 -7.38
CA LEU A 239 17.20 -4.37 -7.46
C LEU A 239 17.13 -2.90 -7.88
N SER A 240 16.33 -2.56 -8.89
CA SER A 240 16.12 -1.16 -9.30
C SER A 240 15.63 -0.27 -8.15
N ASP A 241 14.69 -0.76 -7.36
CA ASP A 241 14.21 -0.01 -6.19
C ASP A 241 15.29 0.12 -5.11
N MET A 242 16.08 -0.92 -4.87
CA MET A 242 17.19 -0.82 -3.89
C MET A 242 18.30 0.14 -4.36
N LEU A 243 18.58 0.20 -5.66
CA LEU A 243 19.51 1.19 -6.21
C LEU A 243 19.05 2.62 -5.95
N LYS A 244 17.74 2.89 -6.09
CA LYS A 244 17.15 4.19 -5.75
C LYS A 244 17.31 4.53 -4.26
N LEU A 245 17.18 3.55 -3.36
CA LEU A 245 17.48 3.78 -1.93
C LEU A 245 18.95 4.16 -1.74
N GLY A 246 19.87 3.55 -2.49
CA GLY A 246 21.28 3.93 -2.54
C GLY A 246 21.51 5.38 -2.98
N GLU A 247 20.79 5.84 -4.03
CA GLU A 247 20.83 7.23 -4.52
C GLU A 247 20.28 8.22 -3.47
N ILE A 248 19.22 7.85 -2.76
CA ILE A 248 18.70 8.64 -1.64
C ILE A 248 19.74 8.76 -0.52
N ALA A 249 20.41 7.66 -0.19
CA ALA A 249 21.44 7.65 0.84
C ALA A 249 22.66 8.52 0.46
N GLU A 250 23.09 8.51 -0.81
CA GLU A 250 24.14 9.39 -1.34
C GLU A 250 23.73 10.88 -1.27
N SER A 251 22.50 11.18 -1.66
CA SER A 251 21.96 12.54 -1.53
C SER A 251 21.88 12.98 -0.07
N ALA A 252 21.51 12.08 0.83
CA ALA A 252 21.51 12.34 2.27
C ALA A 252 22.92 12.66 2.79
N GLN A 253 23.96 11.92 2.35
CA GLN A 253 25.34 12.22 2.71
C GLN A 253 25.77 13.63 2.27
N SER A 254 25.38 14.06 1.07
CA SER A 254 25.72 15.39 0.56
C SER A 254 25.02 16.53 1.32
N LEU A 255 23.90 16.26 1.99
CA LEU A 255 23.16 17.22 2.83
C LEU A 255 23.62 17.28 4.27
N ALA A 256 24.42 16.31 4.73
CA ALA A 256 24.87 16.22 6.11
C ALA A 256 25.80 17.36 6.48
N THR A 257 25.48 18.08 7.56
CA THR A 257 26.22 19.24 8.05
C THR A 257 26.79 19.02 9.45
N THR A 258 26.21 18.11 10.22
CA THR A 258 26.63 17.78 11.58
C THR A 258 27.31 16.41 11.63
N LYS A 259 28.10 16.16 12.68
CA LYS A 259 28.70 14.86 12.91
C LYS A 259 27.69 13.74 13.05
N SER A 260 26.55 14.03 13.67
CA SER A 260 25.45 13.06 13.82
C SER A 260 24.83 12.72 12.45
N GLU A 261 24.49 13.73 11.64
CA GLU A 261 23.98 13.51 10.28
C GLU A 261 24.99 12.72 9.44
N THR A 262 26.28 13.09 9.47
CA THR A 262 27.34 12.37 8.75
C THR A 262 27.38 10.90 9.14
N TYR A 263 27.32 10.59 10.44
CA TYR A 263 27.34 9.21 10.93
C TYR A 263 26.11 8.42 10.45
N HIS A 264 24.90 8.98 10.60
CA HIS A 264 23.67 8.26 10.24
C HIS A 264 23.51 8.13 8.73
N THR A 265 23.91 9.12 7.92
CA THR A 265 23.86 9.02 6.45
C THR A 265 24.88 7.99 5.94
N GLU A 266 26.07 7.89 6.54
CA GLU A 266 27.03 6.84 6.22
C GLU A 266 26.49 5.45 6.57
N LEU A 267 25.83 5.31 7.72
CA LEU A 267 25.20 4.05 8.12
C LEU A 267 24.05 3.67 7.17
N LEU A 268 23.23 4.63 6.75
CA LEU A 268 22.18 4.41 5.76
C LEU A 268 22.76 3.92 4.42
N LYS A 269 23.83 4.57 3.94
CA LYS A 269 24.48 4.17 2.69
C LYS A 269 25.05 2.76 2.77
N ARG A 270 25.77 2.44 3.83
CA ARG A 270 26.31 1.08 4.04
C ARG A 270 25.20 0.03 4.13
N THR A 271 24.08 0.36 4.77
CA THR A 271 22.91 -0.52 4.84
C THR A 271 22.35 -0.77 3.45
N ALA A 272 22.12 0.27 2.66
CA ALA A 272 21.63 0.15 1.30
C ALA A 272 22.58 -0.70 0.44
N ASP A 273 23.88 -0.40 0.44
CA ASP A 273 24.90 -1.10 -0.35
C ASP A 273 24.98 -2.59 0.00
N MET A 274 24.90 -2.94 1.28
CA MET A 274 24.90 -4.34 1.71
C MET A 274 23.74 -5.12 1.08
N TYR A 275 22.53 -4.58 1.11
CA TYR A 275 21.36 -5.25 0.54
C TYR A 275 21.35 -5.24 -0.99
N ILE A 276 21.87 -4.19 -1.63
CA ILE A 276 22.09 -4.14 -3.09
C ILE A 276 22.99 -5.30 -3.50
N ASN A 277 24.12 -5.49 -2.82
CA ASN A 277 25.06 -6.58 -3.08
C ASN A 277 24.40 -7.95 -2.90
N LEU A 278 23.64 -8.16 -1.83
CA LEU A 278 22.93 -9.43 -1.60
C LEU A 278 21.93 -9.75 -2.72
N ILE A 279 21.22 -8.75 -3.24
CA ILE A 279 20.30 -8.96 -4.37
C ILE A 279 21.07 -9.26 -5.65
N GLN A 280 22.19 -8.57 -5.91
CA GLN A 280 23.03 -8.81 -7.08
C GLN A 280 23.67 -10.20 -7.03
N GLU A 281 24.14 -10.65 -5.88
CA GLU A 281 24.64 -12.01 -5.66
C GLU A 281 23.55 -13.05 -5.95
N ALA A 282 22.33 -12.86 -5.40
CA ALA A 282 21.21 -13.77 -5.67
C ALA A 282 20.82 -13.81 -7.15
N LEU A 283 20.79 -12.65 -7.83
CA LEU A 283 20.50 -12.57 -9.27
C LEU A 283 21.57 -13.24 -10.15
N SER A 284 22.80 -13.35 -9.65
CA SER A 284 23.96 -13.91 -10.37
C SER A 284 24.18 -15.39 -10.07
N ASP A 285 23.47 -15.98 -9.09
CA ASP A 285 23.62 -17.37 -8.70
C ASP A 285 22.87 -18.30 -9.68
N PRO A 286 23.58 -19.10 -10.50
CA PRO A 286 22.96 -19.97 -11.49
C PRO A 286 22.25 -21.20 -10.86
N ASN A 287 22.43 -21.44 -9.56
CA ASN A 287 21.83 -22.56 -8.86
C ASN A 287 20.45 -22.23 -8.29
N LEU A 288 20.08 -20.96 -8.24
CA LEU A 288 18.76 -20.54 -7.76
C LEU A 288 17.69 -20.72 -8.85
N THR A 289 16.61 -21.38 -8.49
CA THR A 289 15.40 -21.39 -9.32
C THR A 289 14.72 -20.02 -9.30
N SER A 290 13.88 -19.74 -10.31
CA SER A 290 13.12 -18.50 -10.38
C SER A 290 12.22 -18.29 -9.14
N GLU A 291 11.68 -19.37 -8.56
CA GLU A 291 10.86 -19.34 -7.35
C GLU A 291 11.69 -18.98 -6.12
N GLN A 292 12.85 -19.63 -5.94
CA GLN A 292 13.79 -19.32 -4.86
C GLN A 292 14.29 -17.88 -4.95
N LEU A 293 14.64 -17.43 -6.16
CA LEU A 293 15.06 -16.05 -6.37
C LEU A 293 13.97 -15.05 -6.00
N LYS A 294 12.72 -15.34 -6.37
CA LYS A 294 11.56 -14.52 -6.01
C LYS A 294 11.36 -14.49 -4.50
N ASP A 295 11.43 -15.63 -3.81
CA ASP A 295 11.28 -15.70 -2.36
C ASP A 295 12.38 -14.90 -1.63
N ILE A 296 13.62 -15.00 -2.07
CA ILE A 296 14.75 -14.26 -1.50
C ILE A 296 14.58 -12.74 -1.69
N THR A 297 14.20 -12.29 -2.88
CA THR A 297 14.21 -10.87 -3.23
C THR A 297 12.93 -10.17 -2.87
N ILE A 298 11.77 -10.76 -3.17
CA ILE A 298 10.43 -10.18 -3.07
C ILE A 298 9.67 -10.75 -1.86
N GLY A 299 9.83 -12.05 -1.57
CA GLY A 299 8.99 -12.79 -0.64
C GLY A 299 7.55 -12.90 -1.18
N GLU A 300 6.57 -12.66 -0.33
CA GLU A 300 5.14 -12.68 -0.71
C GLU A 300 4.72 -11.51 -1.62
N GLY A 301 5.53 -10.43 -1.65
CA GLY A 301 5.19 -9.19 -2.39
C GLY A 301 3.97 -8.49 -1.79
N ASN A 302 3.22 -7.78 -2.64
CA ASN A 302 1.92 -7.26 -2.23
C ASN A 302 0.85 -8.33 -2.37
N LEU A 303 0.26 -8.74 -1.26
CA LEU A 303 -0.86 -9.68 -1.25
C LEU A 303 -2.12 -8.96 -1.70
N ARG A 304 -2.62 -9.35 -2.87
CA ARG A 304 -3.91 -8.91 -3.40
C ARG A 304 -4.81 -10.12 -3.49
N LEU A 305 -6.00 -10.01 -2.98
CA LEU A 305 -7.00 -11.08 -3.04
C LEU A 305 -8.41 -10.53 -3.09
N ILE A 306 -9.33 -11.35 -3.58
CA ILE A 306 -10.76 -11.15 -3.41
C ILE A 306 -11.33 -12.38 -2.71
N ALA A 307 -12.16 -12.15 -1.70
CA ALA A 307 -12.78 -13.22 -0.93
C ALA A 307 -14.31 -13.04 -0.94
N THR A 308 -15.05 -14.14 -1.03
CA THR A 308 -16.51 -14.15 -0.98
C THR A 308 -16.98 -14.70 0.37
N LYS A 309 -17.83 -13.94 1.07
CA LYS A 309 -18.38 -14.30 2.38
C LYS A 309 -19.51 -15.31 2.29
#